data_c9297ad8d6e126e343a8c65f7a3b7a97
#
_entry.id   c9297ad8d6e126e343a8c65f7a3b7a97
#
_cell.length_a   1.000
_cell.length_b   1.000
_cell.length_c   1.000
_cell.angle_alpha   90.00
_cell.angle_beta   90.00
_cell.angle_gamma   90.00
#
_symmetry.space_group_name_H-M   'P 1'
#
loop_
_entity.id
_entity.type
_entity.pdbx_description
1 polymer ?
#
loop_
_entity_poly.entity_id
_entity_poly.type
_entity_poly.pdbx_seq_one_letter_code
_entity_poly.pdbx_strand_id
1 'polypeptide(L)'
;MSLQVTRLTKIYGSQKALDEVSFSASPGRILGFLGPNGAGKSTTMKIITGYLSADSGEVSILGEDALAQPKKVSPKIGYLPEHNPLYLDLYVREFLEFSGGLYGLKSAEIRRRTEELIRKTGLLPEQHKKIGQLSKGYRQRVGLARALIHDPQVVILDEPTTGLDPNQLVDIRNLILEVAENKTLIFSTHIMQEVEAICQDVVIINRGKILAASPLSELKASSSQTELILETEEAMELVWFEGIGAVRFGQKGNREIILPTEDPSETRKALMQVVAQQQLNLISLNQGKKNLETLFREITSAQ
;
A
#
# COMPACT_ATOMS: atom_id res chain seq x y z
N MET A 1 9.66 14.05 -11.47
CA MET A 1 8.67 13.74 -10.42
C MET A 1 7.33 14.28 -10.86
N SER A 2 6.27 13.48 -10.76
CA SER A 2 4.90 13.91 -11.12
C SER A 2 4.10 14.37 -9.92
N LEU A 3 4.44 13.86 -8.72
CA LEU A 3 3.85 14.28 -7.46
C LEU A 3 4.96 14.48 -6.44
N GLN A 4 4.87 15.56 -5.69
CA GLN A 4 5.77 15.88 -4.59
C GLN A 4 4.94 16.45 -3.43
N VAL A 5 5.16 15.90 -2.25
CA VAL A 5 4.57 16.35 -0.97
C VAL A 5 5.72 16.77 -0.06
N THR A 6 5.62 17.96 0.53
CA THR A 6 6.68 18.54 1.36
C THR A 6 6.11 19.03 2.68
N ARG A 7 6.56 18.41 3.80
CA ARG A 7 6.20 18.74 5.19
C ARG A 7 4.69 18.94 5.41
N LEU A 8 3.90 18.06 4.83
CA LEU A 8 2.44 18.13 4.91
C LEU A 8 1.98 17.83 6.32
N THR A 9 1.21 18.75 6.90
CA THR A 9 0.68 18.63 8.27
C THR A 9 -0.83 18.78 8.27
N LYS A 10 -1.52 17.93 9.07
CA LYS A 10 -2.95 18.01 9.32
C LYS A 10 -3.27 17.76 10.76
N ILE A 11 -4.07 18.66 11.37
CA ILE A 11 -4.42 18.62 12.80
C ILE A 11 -5.94 18.56 12.93
N TYR A 12 -6.43 17.68 13.80
CA TYR A 12 -7.81 17.58 14.21
C TYR A 12 -7.89 17.78 15.73
N GLY A 13 -8.36 18.94 16.17
CA GLY A 13 -8.33 19.31 17.59
C GLY A 13 -6.90 19.30 18.14
N SER A 14 -6.57 18.41 19.05
CA SER A 14 -5.21 18.23 19.59
C SER A 14 -4.39 17.14 18.86
N GLN A 15 -5.01 16.35 17.99
CA GLN A 15 -4.36 15.23 17.34
C GLN A 15 -3.75 15.65 15.99
N LYS A 16 -2.45 15.43 15.80
CA LYS A 16 -1.80 15.51 14.50
C LYS A 16 -2.07 14.22 13.73
N ALA A 17 -2.95 14.31 12.72
CA ALA A 17 -3.22 13.20 11.80
C ALA A 17 -2.10 13.03 10.77
N LEU A 18 -1.41 14.14 10.42
CA LEU A 18 -0.17 14.16 9.63
C LEU A 18 0.79 15.14 10.30
N ASP A 19 2.05 14.74 10.43
CA ASP A 19 3.12 15.49 11.06
C ASP A 19 4.34 15.55 10.13
N GLU A 20 4.42 16.64 9.34
CA GLU A 20 5.51 16.93 8.39
C GLU A 20 5.79 15.83 7.36
N VAL A 21 4.75 15.20 6.83
CA VAL A 21 4.85 14.13 5.84
C VAL A 21 5.47 14.63 4.54
N SER A 22 6.55 13.98 4.07
CA SER A 22 7.24 14.33 2.83
C SER A 22 7.56 13.09 2.02
N PHE A 23 7.16 13.07 0.74
CA PHE A 23 7.46 11.99 -0.21
C PHE A 23 7.26 12.46 -1.65
N SER A 24 7.66 11.63 -2.60
CA SER A 24 7.47 11.89 -4.02
C SER A 24 7.10 10.63 -4.80
N ALA A 25 6.41 10.81 -5.94
CA ALA A 25 6.11 9.74 -6.88
C ALA A 25 6.53 10.13 -8.30
N SER A 26 7.00 9.15 -9.07
CA SER A 26 7.55 9.31 -10.41
C SER A 26 6.69 8.64 -11.48
N PRO A 27 6.72 9.12 -12.74
CA PRO A 27 5.99 8.50 -13.85
C PRO A 27 6.43 7.05 -14.08
N GLY A 28 5.49 6.20 -14.51
CA GLY A 28 5.74 4.80 -14.83
C GLY A 28 6.10 3.93 -13.62
N ARG A 29 5.82 4.41 -12.41
CA ARG A 29 6.09 3.68 -11.17
C ARG A 29 4.87 3.67 -10.26
N ILE A 30 4.71 2.58 -9.53
CA ILE A 30 3.69 2.44 -8.49
C ILE A 30 4.36 2.69 -7.14
N LEU A 31 3.90 3.73 -6.45
CA LEU A 31 4.29 4.03 -5.08
C LEU A 31 3.29 3.36 -4.12
N GLY A 32 3.74 2.38 -3.36
CA GLY A 32 2.99 1.80 -2.25
C GLY A 32 3.00 2.75 -1.04
N PHE A 33 1.83 3.18 -0.59
CA PHE A 33 1.68 3.99 0.62
C PHE A 33 1.14 3.10 1.73
N LEU A 34 2.04 2.52 2.51
CA LEU A 34 1.79 1.44 3.47
C LEU A 34 1.69 1.96 4.90
N GLY A 35 0.70 1.49 5.65
CA GLY A 35 0.59 1.80 7.08
C GLY A 35 -0.65 1.18 7.71
N PRO A 36 -0.70 1.04 9.05
CA PRO A 36 -1.87 0.54 9.74
C PRO A 36 -3.08 1.45 9.58
N ASN A 37 -4.25 0.97 10.00
CA ASN A 37 -5.45 1.79 10.03
C ASN A 37 -5.25 2.97 10.99
N GLY A 38 -5.69 4.17 10.58
CA GLY A 38 -5.48 5.40 11.35
C GLY A 38 -4.08 6.01 11.21
N ALA A 39 -3.16 5.44 10.42
CA ALA A 39 -1.81 5.98 10.24
C ALA A 39 -1.73 7.33 9.50
N GLY A 40 -2.81 7.77 8.82
CA GLY A 40 -2.86 9.01 8.06
C GLY A 40 -2.94 8.82 6.54
N LYS A 41 -3.01 7.56 6.03
CA LYS A 41 -3.06 7.25 4.59
C LYS A 41 -4.17 8.00 3.86
N SER A 42 -5.43 7.73 4.20
CA SER A 42 -6.59 8.35 3.54
C SER A 42 -6.66 9.87 3.75
N THR A 43 -6.14 10.38 4.88
CA THR A 43 -5.99 11.83 5.11
C THR A 43 -5.03 12.44 4.10
N THR A 44 -3.87 11.82 3.88
CA THR A 44 -2.89 12.23 2.87
C THR A 44 -3.52 12.24 1.47
N MET A 45 -4.20 11.14 1.08
CA MET A 45 -4.84 11.03 -0.24
C MET A 45 -5.92 12.10 -0.46
N LYS A 46 -6.75 12.37 0.56
CA LYS A 46 -7.79 13.40 0.51
C LYS A 46 -7.21 14.82 0.37
N ILE A 47 -6.06 15.11 0.98
CA ILE A 47 -5.41 16.41 0.83
C ILE A 47 -4.83 16.56 -0.58
N ILE A 48 -4.11 15.56 -1.08
CA ILE A 48 -3.51 15.57 -2.42
C ILE A 48 -4.58 15.77 -3.50
N THR A 49 -5.76 15.18 -3.31
CA THR A 49 -6.88 15.25 -4.26
C THR A 49 -7.78 16.47 -4.08
N GLY A 50 -7.47 17.34 -3.10
CA GLY A 50 -8.23 18.56 -2.84
C GLY A 50 -9.57 18.37 -2.09
N TYR A 51 -9.86 17.17 -1.57
CA TYR A 51 -11.04 16.91 -0.74
C TYR A 51 -10.92 17.46 0.68
N LEU A 52 -9.69 17.68 1.14
CA LEU A 52 -9.38 18.16 2.48
C LEU A 52 -8.26 19.20 2.40
N SER A 53 -8.38 20.28 3.17
CA SER A 53 -7.32 21.27 3.30
C SER A 53 -6.22 20.80 4.24
N ALA A 54 -4.95 21.10 3.91
CA ALA A 54 -3.83 20.99 4.83
C ALA A 54 -3.82 22.16 5.82
N ASP A 55 -3.17 21.98 6.97
CA ASP A 55 -2.89 23.07 7.90
C ASP A 55 -1.54 23.72 7.59
N SER A 56 -0.57 22.95 7.07
CA SER A 56 0.69 23.45 6.53
C SER A 56 1.34 22.45 5.56
N GLY A 57 2.38 22.88 4.84
CA GLY A 57 3.09 22.07 3.87
C GLY A 57 2.71 22.38 2.44
N GLU A 58 3.26 21.63 1.49
CA GLU A 58 3.11 21.87 0.05
C GLU A 58 2.79 20.57 -0.68
N VAL A 59 1.95 20.64 -1.72
CA VAL A 59 1.65 19.55 -2.63
C VAL A 59 1.81 20.04 -4.06
N SER A 60 2.78 19.52 -4.79
CA SER A 60 2.98 19.80 -6.21
C SER A 60 2.58 18.60 -7.07
N ILE A 61 1.75 18.81 -8.08
CA ILE A 61 1.34 17.81 -9.06
C ILE A 61 1.64 18.34 -10.46
N LEU A 62 2.54 17.63 -11.17
CA LEU A 62 3.02 18.02 -12.49
C LEU A 62 3.55 19.46 -12.52
N GLY A 63 4.22 19.88 -11.44
CA GLY A 63 4.80 21.23 -11.29
C GLY A 63 3.79 22.31 -10.86
N GLU A 64 2.54 21.95 -10.58
CA GLU A 64 1.52 22.90 -10.14
C GLU A 64 1.17 22.69 -8.65
N ASP A 65 0.97 23.80 -7.94
CA ASP A 65 0.56 23.79 -6.54
C ASP A 65 -0.90 23.33 -6.42
N ALA A 66 -1.08 22.12 -5.88
CA ALA A 66 -2.39 21.49 -5.73
C ALA A 66 -3.22 22.12 -4.60
N LEU A 67 -2.58 22.71 -3.60
CA LEU A 67 -3.29 23.35 -2.47
C LEU A 67 -3.80 24.74 -2.87
N ALA A 68 -3.01 25.52 -3.61
CA ALA A 68 -3.40 26.86 -4.08
C ALA A 68 -4.34 26.80 -5.30
N GLN A 69 -4.20 25.79 -6.17
CA GLN A 69 -4.93 25.70 -7.44
C GLN A 69 -5.65 24.35 -7.63
N PRO A 70 -6.51 23.90 -6.69
CA PRO A 70 -7.11 22.56 -6.71
C PRO A 70 -7.95 22.31 -7.97
N LYS A 71 -8.67 23.32 -8.49
CA LYS A 71 -9.47 23.21 -9.72
C LYS A 71 -8.65 22.98 -10.99
N LYS A 72 -7.40 23.47 -11.02
CA LYS A 72 -6.49 23.29 -12.15
C LYS A 72 -5.82 21.91 -12.11
N VAL A 73 -5.61 21.38 -10.94
CA VAL A 73 -4.92 20.11 -10.70
C VAL A 73 -5.88 18.91 -10.71
N SER A 74 -7.10 19.07 -10.22
CA SER A 74 -8.12 18.02 -10.16
C SER A 74 -8.33 17.23 -11.48
N PRO A 75 -8.36 17.87 -12.68
CA PRO A 75 -8.48 17.12 -13.94
C PRO A 75 -7.26 16.24 -14.29
N LYS A 76 -6.14 16.41 -13.59
CA LYS A 76 -4.91 15.63 -13.80
C LYS A 76 -4.85 14.40 -12.89
N ILE A 77 -5.80 14.27 -11.96
CA ILE A 77 -5.84 13.22 -10.94
C ILE A 77 -7.05 12.31 -11.14
N GLY A 78 -6.80 11.02 -11.25
CA GLY A 78 -7.82 9.99 -11.07
C GLY A 78 -7.82 9.50 -9.62
N TYR A 79 -8.96 9.53 -8.94
CA TYR A 79 -9.04 9.13 -7.55
C TYR A 79 -10.11 8.08 -7.32
N LEU A 80 -9.69 6.96 -6.73
CA LEU A 80 -10.55 5.93 -6.19
C LEU A 80 -10.44 5.95 -4.66
N PRO A 81 -11.43 6.49 -3.94
CA PRO A 81 -11.43 6.48 -2.48
C PRO A 81 -11.77 5.11 -1.92
N GLU A 82 -11.34 4.82 -0.69
CA GLU A 82 -11.66 3.59 0.05
C GLU A 82 -13.16 3.29 0.06
N HIS A 83 -13.97 4.29 0.40
CA HIS A 83 -15.43 4.22 0.31
C HIS A 83 -15.86 4.79 -1.04
N ASN A 84 -15.93 3.90 -2.04
CA ASN A 84 -16.25 4.25 -3.41
C ASN A 84 -17.70 4.76 -3.55
N PRO A 85 -17.97 6.08 -3.65
CA PRO A 85 -19.31 6.65 -3.68
C PRO A 85 -19.89 6.53 -5.10
N LEU A 86 -20.58 5.44 -5.38
CA LEU A 86 -21.24 5.18 -6.66
C LEU A 86 -22.72 5.52 -6.59
N TYR A 87 -23.29 5.94 -7.71
CA TYR A 87 -24.73 6.13 -7.86
C TYR A 87 -25.40 4.79 -8.17
N LEU A 88 -25.94 4.13 -7.15
CA LEU A 88 -26.38 2.75 -7.20
C LEU A 88 -27.57 2.51 -8.16
N ASP A 89 -28.35 3.55 -8.44
CA ASP A 89 -29.51 3.49 -9.34
C ASP A 89 -29.17 3.66 -10.82
N LEU A 90 -27.96 4.15 -11.14
CA LEU A 90 -27.49 4.29 -12.52
C LEU A 90 -26.98 2.96 -13.06
N TYR A 91 -27.10 2.78 -14.37
CA TYR A 91 -26.42 1.72 -15.09
C TYR A 91 -24.92 2.00 -15.18
N VAL A 92 -24.10 0.95 -15.28
CA VAL A 92 -22.62 1.09 -15.34
C VAL A 92 -22.22 2.06 -16.45
N ARG A 93 -22.73 1.89 -17.65
CA ARG A 93 -22.42 2.74 -18.81
C ARG A 93 -22.84 4.18 -18.57
N GLU A 94 -24.07 4.39 -18.12
CA GLU A 94 -24.63 5.70 -17.83
C GLU A 94 -23.79 6.46 -16.80
N PHE A 95 -23.37 5.79 -15.75
CA PHE A 95 -22.51 6.37 -14.71
C PHE A 95 -21.14 6.80 -15.24
N LEU A 96 -20.51 5.99 -16.10
CA LEU A 96 -19.24 6.34 -16.73
C LEU A 96 -19.39 7.52 -17.68
N GLU A 97 -20.42 7.54 -18.52
CA GLU A 97 -20.72 8.64 -19.42
C GLU A 97 -21.02 9.95 -18.67
N PHE A 98 -21.84 9.87 -17.60
CA PHE A 98 -22.07 10.98 -16.69
C PHE A 98 -20.77 11.51 -16.08
N SER A 99 -19.92 10.60 -15.60
CA SER A 99 -18.63 10.97 -15.00
C SER A 99 -17.73 11.67 -16.00
N GLY A 100 -17.66 11.20 -17.25
CA GLY A 100 -16.91 11.87 -18.31
C GLY A 100 -17.43 13.28 -18.61
N GLY A 101 -18.74 13.48 -18.53
CA GLY A 101 -19.37 14.79 -18.69
C GLY A 101 -18.96 15.78 -17.59
N LEU A 102 -18.80 15.33 -16.33
CA LEU A 102 -18.33 16.18 -15.24
C LEU A 102 -16.90 16.73 -15.45
N TYR A 103 -16.05 15.99 -16.18
CA TYR A 103 -14.71 16.45 -16.57
C TYR A 103 -14.71 17.27 -17.86
N GLY A 104 -15.87 17.56 -18.45
CA GLY A 104 -15.99 18.39 -19.66
C GLY A 104 -15.56 17.71 -20.95
N LEU A 105 -15.51 16.38 -20.98
CA LEU A 105 -15.21 15.63 -22.20
C LEU A 105 -16.33 15.79 -23.23
N LYS A 106 -15.98 15.80 -24.53
CA LYS A 106 -16.95 15.84 -25.64
C LYS A 106 -17.67 14.49 -25.78
N SER A 107 -18.92 14.50 -26.22
CA SER A 107 -19.76 13.30 -26.31
C SER A 107 -19.12 12.14 -27.09
N ALA A 108 -18.40 12.42 -28.17
CA ALA A 108 -17.70 11.38 -28.93
C ALA A 108 -16.54 10.74 -28.14
N GLU A 109 -15.82 11.56 -27.38
CA GLU A 109 -14.74 11.11 -26.52
C GLU A 109 -15.26 10.32 -25.32
N ILE A 110 -16.32 10.79 -24.68
CA ILE A 110 -17.01 10.06 -23.59
C ILE A 110 -17.37 8.64 -24.04
N ARG A 111 -18.03 8.49 -25.21
CA ARG A 111 -18.39 7.16 -25.72
C ARG A 111 -17.15 6.28 -25.94
N ARG A 112 -16.13 6.83 -26.61
CA ARG A 112 -14.89 6.09 -26.88
C ARG A 112 -14.21 5.63 -25.58
N ARG A 113 -14.07 6.54 -24.61
CA ARG A 113 -13.43 6.24 -23.29
C ARG A 113 -14.25 5.25 -22.49
N THR A 114 -15.58 5.38 -22.50
CA THR A 114 -16.48 4.44 -21.81
C THR A 114 -16.34 3.03 -22.38
N GLU A 115 -16.35 2.87 -23.71
CA GLU A 115 -16.13 1.57 -24.36
C GLU A 115 -14.77 0.96 -24.02
N GLU A 116 -13.70 1.77 -24.09
CA GLU A 116 -12.35 1.36 -23.76
C GLU A 116 -12.26 0.88 -22.31
N LEU A 117 -12.78 1.67 -21.37
CA LEU A 117 -12.68 1.36 -19.95
C LEU A 117 -13.57 0.18 -19.52
N ILE A 118 -14.76 0.02 -20.10
CA ILE A 118 -15.61 -1.16 -19.88
C ILE A 118 -14.85 -2.43 -20.25
N ARG A 119 -14.09 -2.44 -21.35
CA ARG A 119 -13.25 -3.58 -21.75
C ARG A 119 -12.07 -3.77 -20.81
N LYS A 120 -11.28 -2.72 -20.59
CA LYS A 120 -10.08 -2.77 -19.74
C LYS A 120 -10.38 -3.22 -18.32
N THR A 121 -11.47 -2.73 -17.73
CA THR A 121 -11.83 -3.07 -16.36
C THR A 121 -12.65 -4.35 -16.22
N GLY A 122 -12.88 -5.09 -17.33
CA GLY A 122 -13.63 -6.34 -17.32
C GLY A 122 -15.12 -6.17 -16.97
N LEU A 123 -15.71 -5.00 -17.29
CA LEU A 123 -17.11 -4.68 -17.00
C LEU A 123 -18.08 -5.12 -18.10
N LEU A 124 -17.60 -5.68 -19.22
CA LEU A 124 -18.45 -6.11 -20.36
C LEU A 124 -19.66 -6.96 -19.95
N PRO A 125 -19.54 -7.98 -19.07
CA PRO A 125 -20.68 -8.81 -18.69
C PRO A 125 -21.75 -8.05 -17.88
N GLU A 126 -21.34 -6.98 -17.21
CA GLU A 126 -22.14 -6.26 -16.21
C GLU A 126 -22.58 -4.86 -16.68
N GLN A 127 -22.16 -4.42 -17.88
CA GLN A 127 -22.31 -3.04 -18.34
C GLN A 127 -23.75 -2.53 -18.44
N HIS A 128 -24.71 -3.44 -18.57
CA HIS A 128 -26.14 -3.16 -18.70
C HIS A 128 -26.91 -3.31 -17.38
N LYS A 129 -26.23 -3.62 -16.27
CA LYS A 129 -26.84 -3.70 -14.94
C LYS A 129 -26.73 -2.38 -14.21
N LYS A 130 -27.66 -2.16 -13.28
CA LYS A 130 -27.54 -1.08 -12.31
C LYS A 130 -26.37 -1.37 -11.34
N ILE A 131 -25.64 -0.34 -10.96
CA ILE A 131 -24.48 -0.46 -10.06
C ILE A 131 -24.86 -1.11 -8.71
N GLY A 132 -26.07 -0.85 -8.22
CA GLY A 132 -26.61 -1.47 -7.01
C GLY A 132 -26.74 -3.00 -7.07
N GLN A 133 -26.81 -3.58 -8.27
CA GLN A 133 -26.91 -5.03 -8.48
C GLN A 133 -25.56 -5.75 -8.58
N LEU A 134 -24.47 -4.98 -8.62
CA LEU A 134 -23.12 -5.52 -8.79
C LEU A 134 -22.55 -6.06 -7.48
N SER A 135 -21.68 -7.08 -7.59
CA SER A 135 -20.82 -7.50 -6.48
C SER A 135 -19.86 -6.38 -6.06
N LYS A 136 -19.26 -6.49 -4.88
CA LYS A 136 -18.27 -5.52 -4.40
C LYS A 136 -17.11 -5.36 -5.38
N GLY A 137 -16.57 -6.46 -5.92
CA GLY A 137 -15.48 -6.44 -6.89
C GLY A 137 -15.84 -5.70 -8.17
N TYR A 138 -17.04 -5.92 -8.72
CA TYR A 138 -17.50 -5.18 -9.88
C TYR A 138 -17.72 -3.69 -9.58
N ARG A 139 -18.24 -3.33 -8.41
CA ARG A 139 -18.33 -1.92 -7.99
C ARG A 139 -16.96 -1.27 -7.90
N GLN A 140 -15.93 -2.00 -7.44
CA GLN A 140 -14.56 -1.51 -7.40
C GLN A 140 -14.01 -1.26 -8.81
N ARG A 141 -14.28 -2.15 -9.77
CA ARG A 141 -13.94 -1.97 -11.19
C ARG A 141 -14.64 -0.75 -11.80
N VAL A 142 -15.90 -0.51 -11.45
CA VAL A 142 -16.62 0.72 -11.87
C VAL A 142 -15.95 1.97 -11.30
N GLY A 143 -15.57 1.96 -10.03
CA GLY A 143 -14.85 3.07 -9.40
C GLY A 143 -13.50 3.35 -10.05
N LEU A 144 -12.75 2.30 -10.39
CA LEU A 144 -11.49 2.43 -11.12
C LEU A 144 -11.69 2.96 -12.54
N ALA A 145 -12.69 2.46 -13.27
CA ALA A 145 -13.06 2.98 -14.59
C ALA A 145 -13.44 4.47 -14.52
N ARG A 146 -14.22 4.87 -13.50
CA ARG A 146 -14.55 6.27 -13.24
C ARG A 146 -13.29 7.11 -12.99
N ALA A 147 -12.36 6.62 -12.18
CA ALA A 147 -11.12 7.33 -11.88
C ALA A 147 -10.25 7.56 -13.12
N LEU A 148 -10.42 6.73 -14.16
CA LEU A 148 -9.64 6.76 -15.40
C LEU A 148 -10.35 7.43 -16.58
N ILE A 149 -11.62 7.83 -16.45
CA ILE A 149 -12.46 8.25 -17.58
C ILE A 149 -11.90 9.47 -18.34
N HIS A 150 -11.29 10.40 -17.63
CA HIS A 150 -10.71 11.63 -18.16
C HIS A 150 -9.21 11.53 -18.48
N ASP A 151 -8.66 10.32 -18.49
CA ASP A 151 -7.26 10.01 -18.80
C ASP A 151 -6.23 10.77 -17.95
N PRO A 152 -6.31 10.68 -16.62
CA PRO A 152 -5.42 11.41 -15.72
C PRO A 152 -3.97 10.93 -15.85
N GLN A 153 -3.00 11.83 -15.54
CA GLN A 153 -1.57 11.49 -15.49
C GLN A 153 -1.14 10.93 -14.13
N VAL A 154 -1.88 11.27 -13.07
CA VAL A 154 -1.67 10.77 -11.71
C VAL A 154 -2.90 10.01 -11.27
N VAL A 155 -2.72 8.78 -10.77
CA VAL A 155 -3.81 7.94 -10.28
C VAL A 155 -3.56 7.61 -8.82
N ILE A 156 -4.56 7.83 -7.98
CA ILE A 156 -4.51 7.58 -6.55
C ILE A 156 -5.60 6.57 -6.21
N LEU A 157 -5.19 5.44 -5.66
CA LEU A 157 -6.06 4.33 -5.27
C LEU A 157 -5.95 4.12 -3.76
N ASP A 158 -7.02 4.44 -3.04
CA ASP A 158 -7.07 4.32 -1.58
C ASP A 158 -7.76 3.01 -1.20
N GLU A 159 -6.98 2.03 -0.70
CA GLU A 159 -7.41 0.68 -0.32
C GLU A 159 -8.24 -0.05 -1.41
N PRO A 160 -7.77 -0.10 -2.68
CA PRO A 160 -8.59 -0.57 -3.80
C PRO A 160 -8.93 -2.06 -3.77
N THR A 161 -8.25 -2.82 -2.94
CA THR A 161 -8.34 -4.29 -2.82
C THR A 161 -9.14 -4.75 -1.62
N THR A 162 -9.54 -3.83 -0.75
CA THR A 162 -10.22 -4.15 0.52
C THR A 162 -11.53 -4.90 0.32
N GLY A 163 -11.60 -6.12 0.89
CA GLY A 163 -12.79 -6.96 0.87
C GLY A 163 -13.10 -7.61 -0.47
N LEU A 164 -12.09 -7.78 -1.32
CA LEU A 164 -12.13 -8.62 -2.52
C LEU A 164 -11.74 -10.05 -2.17
N ASP A 165 -12.28 -11.02 -2.92
CA ASP A 165 -11.83 -12.40 -2.84
C ASP A 165 -10.48 -12.59 -3.57
N PRO A 166 -9.76 -13.72 -3.35
CA PRO A 166 -8.43 -13.94 -3.91
C PRO A 166 -8.35 -13.83 -5.45
N ASN A 167 -9.39 -14.27 -6.16
CA ASN A 167 -9.42 -14.21 -7.62
C ASN A 167 -9.60 -12.76 -8.10
N GLN A 168 -10.52 -12.02 -7.47
CA GLN A 168 -10.74 -10.61 -7.76
C GLN A 168 -9.50 -9.75 -7.45
N LEU A 169 -8.73 -10.11 -6.41
CA LEU A 169 -7.46 -9.49 -6.06
C LEU A 169 -6.44 -9.58 -7.21
N VAL A 170 -6.27 -10.76 -7.79
CA VAL A 170 -5.35 -10.97 -8.92
C VAL A 170 -5.74 -10.12 -10.11
N ASP A 171 -7.03 -10.12 -10.45
CA ASP A 171 -7.55 -9.34 -11.57
C ASP A 171 -7.36 -7.84 -11.40
N ILE A 172 -7.66 -7.31 -10.20
CA ILE A 172 -7.48 -5.87 -9.90
C ILE A 172 -6.00 -5.49 -9.92
N ARG A 173 -5.10 -6.34 -9.40
CA ARG A 173 -3.65 -6.11 -9.46
C ARG A 173 -3.15 -6.01 -10.90
N ASN A 174 -3.54 -6.93 -11.76
CA ASN A 174 -3.17 -6.92 -13.18
C ASN A 174 -3.66 -5.64 -13.87
N LEU A 175 -4.88 -5.22 -13.58
CA LEU A 175 -5.44 -3.98 -14.09
C LEU A 175 -4.67 -2.74 -13.59
N ILE A 176 -4.27 -2.71 -12.32
CA ILE A 176 -3.47 -1.63 -11.76
C ILE A 176 -2.10 -1.56 -12.44
N LEU A 177 -1.44 -2.69 -12.69
CA LEU A 177 -0.17 -2.77 -13.40
C LEU A 177 -0.29 -2.20 -14.83
N GLU A 178 -1.32 -2.60 -15.57
CA GLU A 178 -1.58 -2.09 -16.94
C GLU A 178 -1.81 -0.57 -16.94
N VAL A 179 -2.57 -0.06 -15.97
CA VAL A 179 -2.83 1.39 -15.83
C VAL A 179 -1.57 2.16 -15.51
N ALA A 180 -0.66 1.58 -14.73
CA ALA A 180 0.55 2.25 -14.25
C ALA A 180 1.64 2.45 -15.31
N GLU A 181 1.63 1.69 -16.42
CA GLU A 181 2.69 1.73 -17.45
C GLU A 181 3.07 3.14 -17.91
N ASN A 182 2.08 4.04 -18.05
CA ASN A 182 2.28 5.40 -18.54
C ASN A 182 1.80 6.49 -17.56
N LYS A 183 1.55 6.14 -16.31
CA LYS A 183 1.00 7.04 -15.30
C LYS A 183 1.83 7.00 -14.03
N THR A 184 1.68 8.01 -13.19
CA THR A 184 2.15 7.96 -11.80
C THR A 184 1.04 7.37 -10.96
N LEU A 185 1.30 6.29 -10.25
CA LEU A 185 0.28 5.62 -9.46
C LEU A 185 0.67 5.57 -7.98
N ILE A 186 -0.23 6.01 -7.12
CA ILE A 186 -0.14 5.83 -5.67
C ILE A 186 -1.18 4.80 -5.26
N PHE A 187 -0.70 3.77 -4.58
CA PHE A 187 -1.49 2.64 -4.10
C PHE A 187 -1.42 2.57 -2.58
N SER A 188 -2.50 2.98 -1.90
CA SER A 188 -2.54 2.90 -0.44
C SER A 188 -3.06 1.54 0.01
N THR A 189 -2.41 0.97 1.00
CA THR A 189 -2.82 -0.31 1.60
C THR A 189 -2.24 -0.47 3.02
N HIS A 190 -2.82 -1.39 3.78
CA HIS A 190 -2.26 -1.84 5.06
C HIS A 190 -1.65 -3.25 4.96
N ILE A 191 -1.63 -3.84 3.76
CA ILE A 191 -1.19 -5.21 3.48
C ILE A 191 0.14 -5.20 2.74
N MET A 192 1.22 -5.67 3.39
CA MET A 192 2.56 -5.69 2.81
C MET A 192 2.67 -6.54 1.55
N GLN A 193 2.00 -7.68 1.50
CA GLN A 193 1.99 -8.59 0.34
C GLN A 193 1.44 -7.92 -0.94
N GLU A 194 0.57 -6.93 -0.80
CA GLU A 194 0.08 -6.16 -1.95
C GLU A 194 1.14 -5.21 -2.48
N VAL A 195 1.88 -4.54 -1.58
CA VAL A 195 3.02 -3.71 -1.96
C VAL A 195 4.08 -4.52 -2.67
N GLU A 196 4.42 -5.71 -2.11
CA GLU A 196 5.41 -6.62 -2.72
C GLU A 196 5.03 -7.09 -4.11
N ALA A 197 3.73 -7.23 -4.38
CA ALA A 197 3.22 -7.78 -5.64
C ALA A 197 3.26 -6.78 -6.80
N ILE A 198 3.06 -5.47 -6.55
CA ILE A 198 2.88 -4.50 -7.63
C ILE A 198 3.70 -3.22 -7.51
N CYS A 199 4.25 -2.86 -6.33
CA CYS A 199 4.93 -1.59 -6.13
C CYS A 199 6.42 -1.66 -6.42
N GLN A 200 7.00 -0.58 -6.95
CA GLN A 200 8.42 -0.38 -7.14
C GLN A 200 9.03 0.46 -6.03
N ASP A 201 8.25 1.40 -5.48
CA ASP A 201 8.65 2.27 -4.38
C ASP A 201 7.66 2.10 -3.23
N VAL A 202 8.10 2.36 -2.02
CA VAL A 202 7.25 2.28 -0.82
C VAL A 202 7.52 3.43 0.13
N VAL A 203 6.43 3.95 0.68
CA VAL A 203 6.41 4.88 1.81
C VAL A 203 5.68 4.17 2.95
N ILE A 204 6.34 4.06 4.09
CA ILE A 204 5.75 3.51 5.33
C ILE A 204 5.37 4.67 6.24
N ILE A 205 4.09 4.74 6.58
CA ILE A 205 3.54 5.76 7.48
C ILE A 205 2.95 5.12 8.74
N ASN A 206 3.21 5.73 9.89
CA ASN A 206 2.56 5.38 11.16
C ASN A 206 2.32 6.63 12.00
N ARG A 207 1.15 6.72 12.65
CA ARG A 207 0.78 7.86 13.52
C ARG A 207 1.07 9.23 12.90
N GLY A 208 0.78 9.37 11.60
CA GLY A 208 0.98 10.62 10.86
C GLY A 208 2.41 10.93 10.46
N LYS A 209 3.39 10.05 10.70
CA LYS A 209 4.81 10.26 10.35
C LYS A 209 5.30 9.24 9.36
N ILE A 210 6.15 9.66 8.42
CA ILE A 210 6.85 8.73 7.54
C ILE A 210 8.01 8.09 8.32
N LEU A 211 8.03 6.77 8.34
CA LEU A 211 9.06 5.96 8.98
C LEU A 211 10.13 5.50 7.97
N ALA A 212 9.73 5.27 6.73
CA ALA A 212 10.63 4.91 5.63
C ALA A 212 10.04 5.37 4.29
N ALA A 213 10.91 5.75 3.36
CA ALA A 213 10.57 6.07 1.97
C ALA A 213 11.76 5.66 1.09
N SER A 214 11.62 4.58 0.32
CA SER A 214 12.71 4.02 -0.50
C SER A 214 12.18 3.13 -1.64
N PRO A 215 13.00 2.78 -2.62
CA PRO A 215 12.72 1.68 -3.52
C PRO A 215 12.47 0.38 -2.75
N LEU A 216 11.47 -0.40 -3.17
CA LEU A 216 11.15 -1.68 -2.53
C LEU A 216 12.31 -2.67 -2.56
N SER A 217 13.17 -2.59 -3.60
CA SER A 217 14.39 -3.39 -3.72
C SER A 217 15.38 -3.15 -2.58
N GLU A 218 15.52 -1.91 -2.10
CA GLU A 218 16.39 -1.57 -0.98
C GLU A 218 15.85 -2.12 0.34
N LEU A 219 14.54 -2.02 0.58
CA LEU A 219 13.90 -2.66 1.73
C LEU A 219 14.04 -4.18 1.69
N LYS A 220 13.91 -4.80 0.51
CA LYS A 220 14.14 -6.23 0.34
C LYS A 220 15.59 -6.61 0.61
N ALA A 221 16.56 -5.82 0.19
CA ALA A 221 17.98 -6.06 0.46
C ALA A 221 18.29 -5.95 1.96
N SER A 222 17.74 -4.96 2.67
CA SER A 222 17.89 -4.83 4.13
C SER A 222 17.18 -5.92 4.92
N SER A 223 16.15 -6.55 4.35
CA SER A 223 15.44 -7.70 4.95
C SER A 223 16.03 -9.06 4.55
N SER A 224 17.07 -9.10 3.69
CA SER A 224 17.63 -10.36 3.18
C SER A 224 18.55 -11.10 4.17
N GLN A 225 18.70 -10.62 5.40
CA GLN A 225 19.43 -11.37 6.42
C GLN A 225 18.73 -12.71 6.69
N THR A 226 19.53 -13.78 6.60
CA THR A 226 19.07 -15.11 6.99
C THR A 226 18.83 -15.11 8.50
N GLU A 227 17.69 -15.62 8.93
CA GLU A 227 17.36 -15.83 10.33
C GLU A 227 17.27 -17.33 10.61
N LEU A 228 17.80 -17.77 11.74
CA LEU A 228 17.51 -19.08 12.31
C LEU A 228 16.42 -18.93 13.37
N ILE A 229 15.40 -19.73 13.26
CA ILE A 229 14.25 -19.76 14.19
C ILE A 229 14.30 -21.09 14.95
N LEU A 230 14.62 -20.99 16.24
CA LEU A 230 14.68 -22.14 17.16
C LEU A 230 13.43 -22.15 18.03
N GLU A 231 12.74 -23.29 18.05
CA GLU A 231 11.57 -23.53 18.91
C GLU A 231 11.83 -24.74 19.82
N THR A 232 11.52 -24.57 21.12
CA THR A 232 11.69 -25.59 22.14
C THR A 232 10.41 -25.80 22.96
N GLU A 233 10.28 -26.91 23.63
CA GLU A 233 9.16 -27.17 24.55
C GLU A 233 9.26 -26.30 25.80
N GLU A 234 10.48 -26.07 26.30
CA GLU A 234 10.75 -25.27 27.47
C GLU A 234 10.89 -23.78 27.12
N ALA A 235 10.75 -22.94 28.14
CA ALA A 235 11.01 -21.52 28.06
C ALA A 235 12.54 -21.27 28.02
N MET A 236 12.98 -20.47 27.07
CA MET A 236 14.38 -20.09 26.89
C MET A 236 14.66 -18.71 27.49
N GLU A 237 15.90 -18.49 27.90
CA GLU A 237 16.41 -17.19 28.35
C GLU A 237 17.41 -16.64 27.34
N LEU A 238 17.29 -15.37 26.97
CA LEU A 238 18.15 -14.75 25.96
C LEU A 238 19.64 -14.78 26.35
N VAL A 239 19.94 -14.76 27.66
CA VAL A 239 21.31 -14.80 28.20
C VAL A 239 22.07 -16.05 27.76
N TRP A 240 21.39 -17.18 27.53
CA TRP A 240 22.04 -18.41 27.08
C TRP A 240 22.63 -18.31 25.68
N PHE A 241 22.23 -17.32 24.91
CA PHE A 241 22.59 -17.12 23.49
C PHE A 241 23.46 -15.88 23.26
N GLU A 242 23.86 -15.13 24.30
CA GLU A 242 24.64 -13.88 24.19
C GLU A 242 25.96 -14.03 23.42
N GLY A 243 26.56 -15.23 23.41
CA GLY A 243 27.78 -15.50 22.65
C GLY A 243 27.60 -15.79 21.16
N ILE A 244 26.37 -15.93 20.68
CA ILE A 244 26.07 -16.39 19.31
C ILE A 244 25.66 -15.23 18.39
N GLY A 245 25.07 -14.17 18.95
CA GLY A 245 24.62 -12.99 18.19
C GLY A 245 23.43 -12.27 18.83
N ALA A 246 22.85 -11.33 18.07
CA ALA A 246 21.68 -10.58 18.50
C ALA A 246 20.42 -11.46 18.47
N VAL A 247 19.99 -11.94 19.64
CA VAL A 247 18.86 -12.87 19.80
C VAL A 247 17.62 -12.11 20.27
N ARG A 248 16.46 -12.48 19.75
CA ARG A 248 15.17 -11.95 20.20
C ARG A 248 14.13 -13.06 20.31
N PHE A 249 13.11 -12.86 21.14
CA PHE A 249 11.97 -13.77 21.16
C PHE A 249 11.13 -13.63 19.90
N GLY A 250 10.60 -14.78 19.43
CA GLY A 250 9.68 -14.85 18.30
C GLY A 250 8.20 -14.72 18.71
N GLN A 251 7.31 -15.18 17.83
CA GLN A 251 5.87 -15.04 18.02
C GLN A 251 5.32 -15.92 19.16
N LYS A 252 6.00 -17.03 19.48
CA LYS A 252 5.64 -17.95 20.57
C LYS A 252 6.26 -17.54 21.94
N GLY A 253 6.71 -16.30 22.05
CA GLY A 253 7.33 -15.78 23.25
C GLY A 253 8.66 -16.45 23.55
N ASN A 254 8.91 -16.78 24.81
CA ASN A 254 10.17 -17.37 25.26
C ASN A 254 10.40 -18.86 24.88
N ARG A 255 9.49 -19.47 24.14
CA ARG A 255 9.68 -20.81 23.54
C ARG A 255 10.19 -20.73 22.10
N GLU A 256 10.31 -19.55 21.55
CA GLU A 256 10.79 -19.33 20.18
C GLU A 256 11.80 -18.19 20.20
N ILE A 257 12.98 -18.44 19.66
CA ILE A 257 13.99 -17.40 19.45
C ILE A 257 14.32 -17.26 17.97
N ILE A 258 14.63 -16.02 17.58
CA ILE A 258 15.02 -15.64 16.23
C ILE A 258 16.43 -15.03 16.29
N LEU A 259 17.31 -15.57 15.45
CA LEU A 259 18.72 -15.19 15.36
C LEU A 259 19.07 -14.77 13.93
N PRO A 260 19.31 -13.48 13.65
CA PRO A 260 19.90 -13.07 12.38
C PRO A 260 21.32 -13.61 12.26
N THR A 261 21.69 -14.11 11.09
CA THR A 261 23.02 -14.67 10.83
C THR A 261 23.48 -14.48 9.40
N GLU A 262 24.80 -14.30 9.22
CA GLU A 262 25.47 -14.31 7.92
C GLU A 262 25.95 -15.74 7.57
N ASP A 263 26.28 -16.56 8.57
CA ASP A 263 26.62 -17.99 8.41
C ASP A 263 25.61 -18.90 9.13
N PRO A 264 24.58 -19.37 8.41
CA PRO A 264 23.59 -20.29 8.99
C PRO A 264 24.14 -21.62 9.46
N SER A 265 25.24 -22.09 8.88
CA SER A 265 25.83 -23.39 9.23
C SER A 265 26.55 -23.34 10.57
N GLU A 266 27.36 -22.30 10.78
CA GLU A 266 28.09 -22.11 12.04
C GLU A 266 27.12 -21.75 13.16
N THR A 267 26.21 -20.82 12.93
CA THR A 267 25.20 -20.42 13.91
C THR A 267 24.30 -21.58 14.33
N ARG A 268 23.92 -22.46 13.39
CA ARG A 268 23.13 -23.68 13.71
C ARG A 268 23.89 -24.60 14.67
N LYS A 269 25.18 -24.80 14.44
CA LYS A 269 26.02 -25.63 15.34
C LYS A 269 26.07 -25.04 16.75
N ALA A 270 26.30 -23.71 16.84
CA ALA A 270 26.32 -23.01 18.11
C ALA A 270 24.96 -23.09 18.86
N LEU A 271 23.84 -22.89 18.16
CA LEU A 271 22.49 -23.06 18.72
C LEU A 271 22.27 -24.48 19.26
N MET A 272 22.68 -25.51 18.50
CA MET A 272 22.53 -26.90 18.94
C MET A 272 23.39 -27.24 20.16
N GLN A 273 24.55 -26.58 20.34
CA GLN A 273 25.35 -26.72 21.55
C GLN A 273 24.62 -26.15 22.78
N VAL A 274 23.99 -24.97 22.65
CA VAL A 274 23.19 -24.39 23.74
C VAL A 274 21.97 -25.28 24.07
N VAL A 275 21.26 -25.78 23.07
CA VAL A 275 20.14 -26.71 23.27
C VAL A 275 20.58 -27.94 24.07
N ALA A 276 21.72 -28.51 23.73
CA ALA A 276 22.26 -29.67 24.46
C ALA A 276 22.73 -29.32 25.87
N GLN A 277 23.41 -28.18 26.08
CA GLN A 277 23.88 -27.75 27.39
C GLN A 277 22.74 -27.44 28.37
N GLN A 278 21.67 -26.83 27.86
CA GLN A 278 20.49 -26.48 28.65
C GLN A 278 19.44 -27.59 28.71
N GLN A 279 19.73 -28.75 28.11
CA GLN A 279 18.84 -29.94 28.09
C GLN A 279 17.43 -29.60 27.54
N LEU A 280 17.35 -28.74 26.51
CA LEU A 280 16.07 -28.32 25.91
C LEU A 280 15.56 -29.36 24.93
N ASN A 281 14.24 -29.55 24.89
CA ASN A 281 13.57 -30.41 23.90
C ASN A 281 13.30 -29.59 22.65
N LEU A 282 14.06 -29.85 21.60
CA LEU A 282 13.93 -29.18 20.30
C LEU A 282 12.63 -29.58 19.60
N ILE A 283 11.75 -28.63 19.32
CA ILE A 283 10.57 -28.81 18.47
C ILE A 283 10.94 -28.57 17.00
N SER A 284 11.60 -27.42 16.72
CA SER A 284 12.01 -27.11 15.35
C SER A 284 13.22 -26.16 15.31
N LEU A 285 14.03 -26.30 14.26
CA LEU A 285 15.10 -25.35 13.91
C LEU A 285 15.00 -25.05 12.41
N ASN A 286 14.39 -23.94 12.08
CA ASN A 286 14.10 -23.52 10.73
C ASN A 286 15.02 -22.39 10.29
N GLN A 287 15.39 -22.40 9.01
CA GLN A 287 16.06 -21.28 8.38
C GLN A 287 15.00 -20.45 7.63
N GLY A 288 14.84 -19.22 8.03
CA GLY A 288 13.98 -18.24 7.39
C GLY A 288 14.79 -17.09 6.80
N LYS A 289 14.15 -16.34 5.94
CA LYS A 289 14.60 -14.98 5.61
C LYS A 289 13.71 -14.02 6.37
N LYS A 290 14.27 -12.97 6.93
CA LYS A 290 13.47 -11.88 7.47
C LYS A 290 12.53 -11.42 6.37
N ASN A 291 11.23 -11.58 6.54
CA ASN A 291 10.27 -11.12 5.55
C ASN A 291 9.98 -9.63 5.76
N LEU A 292 9.54 -8.97 4.70
CA LEU A 292 9.19 -7.54 4.76
C LEU A 292 8.06 -7.24 5.75
N GLU A 293 7.18 -8.20 6.00
CA GLU A 293 6.11 -8.05 7.00
C GLU A 293 6.67 -7.94 8.43
N THR A 294 7.69 -8.76 8.75
CA THR A 294 8.39 -8.67 10.03
C THR A 294 9.10 -7.32 10.17
N LEU A 295 9.80 -6.88 9.11
CA LEU A 295 10.44 -5.57 9.08
C LEU A 295 9.41 -4.44 9.27
N PHE A 296 8.28 -4.51 8.59
CA PHE A 296 7.19 -3.55 8.74
C PHE A 296 6.65 -3.50 10.17
N ARG A 297 6.43 -4.67 10.79
CA ARG A 297 5.99 -4.75 12.20
C ARG A 297 7.03 -4.14 13.15
N GLU A 298 8.31 -4.42 12.96
CA GLU A 298 9.38 -3.84 13.79
C GLU A 298 9.42 -2.32 13.67
N ILE A 299 9.40 -1.79 12.44
CA ILE A 299 9.41 -0.35 12.19
C ILE A 299 8.17 0.34 12.80
N THR A 300 7.01 -0.31 12.76
CA THR A 300 5.75 0.27 13.26
C THR A 300 5.52 0.07 14.75
N SER A 301 6.16 -0.92 15.40
CA SER A 301 6.04 -1.18 16.85
C SER A 301 7.11 -0.50 17.67
N ALA A 302 8.22 -0.04 17.11
CA ALA A 302 9.32 0.64 17.82
C ALA A 302 8.98 2.08 18.26
N GLN A 303 7.75 2.54 18.09
CA GLN A 303 7.19 3.84 18.49
C GLN A 303 5.88 3.64 19.27
#